data_88a68abf8e10cdf9ddd6e28bb8f8f1e3
#
_entry.id   88a68abf8e10cdf9ddd6e28bb8f8f1e3
#
_cell.length_a   1.000
_cell.length_b   1.000
_cell.length_c   1.000
_cell.angle_alpha   90.00
_cell.angle_beta   90.00
_cell.angle_gamma   90.00
#
_symmetry.space_group_name_H-M   'P 1'
#
loop_
_entity.id
_entity.type
_entity.pdbx_description
1 polymer ?
#
loop_
_entity_poly.entity_id
_entity_poly.type
_entity_poly.pdbx_seq_one_letter_code
_entity_poly.pdbx_strand_id
1 'polypeptide(L)'
;GTLGSYARAWRSRSPKAEKAGGALGWLPLAGSMCIAIGYAVIVSYVLKALVDSVTGTLMTVDTSSWFQAFSTKDFSVVPYHIIVVVGTLLTLLLGANSIEKTNKVMMPLFFIIFLVLAVRVALLPGAAVGYRFMLTPHWDALKDPKVWISAMGQAFFSLSVTGSGMIAYGAYLSKEEDVVGVARHTALFDTIAALVASLVIIPACFSYGLDVGAGPGPVSYTHL
;
A
#
# COMPACT_ATOMS: atom_id res chain seq x y z
N GLY A 1 -9.34 -10.85 18.56
CA GLY A 1 -8.56 -11.07 17.35
C GLY A 1 -9.32 -11.89 16.31
N THR A 2 -8.76 -12.04 15.12
CA THR A 2 -9.43 -12.64 13.93
C THR A 2 -10.07 -13.99 14.20
N LEU A 3 -9.32 -14.93 14.77
CA LEU A 3 -9.83 -16.28 15.09
C LEU A 3 -11.05 -16.25 16.01
N GLY A 4 -10.99 -15.44 17.08
CA GLY A 4 -12.09 -15.32 18.02
C GLY A 4 -13.32 -14.60 17.45
N SER A 5 -13.14 -13.72 16.46
CA SER A 5 -14.25 -13.06 15.76
C SER A 5 -14.99 -14.04 14.85
N TYR A 6 -14.26 -14.84 14.10
CA TYR A 6 -14.84 -15.92 13.28
C TYR A 6 -15.53 -16.98 14.15
N ALA A 7 -14.89 -17.43 15.24
CA ALA A 7 -15.51 -18.38 16.18
C ALA A 7 -16.82 -17.82 16.73
N ARG A 8 -16.85 -16.58 17.21
CA ARG A 8 -18.07 -15.94 17.73
C ARG A 8 -19.16 -15.78 16.69
N ALA A 9 -18.83 -15.43 15.47
CA ALA A 9 -19.82 -15.30 14.39
C ALA A 9 -20.54 -16.60 14.08
N TRP A 10 -19.88 -17.75 14.30
CA TRP A 10 -20.44 -19.07 14.05
C TRP A 10 -21.03 -19.74 15.29
N ARG A 11 -20.79 -19.19 16.48
CA ARG A 11 -21.23 -19.74 17.77
C ARG A 11 -22.75 -19.90 17.86
N SER A 12 -23.52 -18.99 17.24
CA SER A 12 -24.99 -19.01 17.24
C SER A 12 -25.58 -20.26 16.57
N ARG A 13 -24.81 -20.97 15.73
CA ARG A 13 -25.28 -22.15 15.00
C ARG A 13 -25.08 -23.46 15.79
N SER A 14 -23.89 -23.68 16.32
CA SER A 14 -23.58 -24.85 17.18
C SER A 14 -22.13 -24.74 17.72
N PRO A 15 -21.80 -25.53 18.79
CA PRO A 15 -20.43 -25.62 19.30
C PRO A 15 -19.41 -26.18 18.28
N LYS A 16 -19.86 -27.05 17.39
CA LYS A 16 -19.01 -27.56 16.29
C LYS A 16 -18.76 -26.50 15.24
N ALA A 17 -19.76 -25.66 14.92
CA ALA A 17 -19.63 -24.54 14.02
C ALA A 17 -18.69 -23.47 14.58
N GLU A 18 -18.73 -23.18 15.90
CA GLU A 18 -17.79 -22.28 16.56
C GLU A 18 -16.33 -22.70 16.34
N LYS A 19 -16.03 -24.00 16.54
CA LYS A 19 -14.68 -24.55 16.29
C LYS A 19 -14.29 -24.43 14.82
N ALA A 20 -15.20 -24.76 13.89
CA ALA A 20 -14.97 -24.63 12.46
C ALA A 20 -14.75 -23.16 12.05
N GLY A 21 -15.54 -22.23 12.59
CA GLY A 21 -15.34 -20.79 12.38
C GLY A 21 -13.97 -20.33 12.87
N GLY A 22 -13.53 -20.76 14.05
CA GLY A 22 -12.19 -20.47 14.55
C GLY A 22 -11.08 -20.99 13.63
N ALA A 23 -11.22 -22.22 13.10
CA ALA A 23 -10.28 -22.79 12.15
C ALA A 23 -10.26 -22.00 10.83
N LEU A 24 -11.41 -21.60 10.29
CA LEU A 24 -11.50 -20.79 9.07
C LEU A 24 -10.86 -19.40 9.25
N GLY A 25 -10.84 -18.86 10.46
CA GLY A 25 -10.17 -17.60 10.78
C GLY A 25 -8.66 -17.59 10.55
N TRP A 26 -8.02 -18.77 10.42
CA TRP A 26 -6.61 -18.87 10.05
C TRP A 26 -6.33 -18.46 8.62
N LEU A 27 -7.27 -18.64 7.69
CA LEU A 27 -7.09 -18.27 6.28
C LEU A 27 -6.81 -16.77 6.09
N PRO A 28 -7.70 -15.85 6.53
CA PRO A 28 -7.43 -14.42 6.40
C PRO A 28 -6.25 -13.96 7.27
N LEU A 29 -5.98 -14.62 8.39
CA LEU A 29 -4.81 -14.31 9.21
C LEU A 29 -3.51 -14.67 8.50
N ALA A 30 -3.41 -15.88 7.95
CA ALA A 30 -2.24 -16.32 7.18
C ALA A 30 -2.02 -15.44 5.94
N GLY A 31 -3.10 -15.11 5.21
CA GLY A 31 -3.03 -14.18 4.07
C GLY A 31 -2.48 -12.82 4.48
N SER A 32 -2.96 -12.25 5.58
CA SER A 32 -2.43 -10.96 6.10
C SER A 32 -0.98 -11.06 6.52
N MET A 33 -0.54 -12.17 7.09
CA MET A 33 0.88 -12.39 7.43
C MET A 33 1.76 -12.45 6.19
N CYS A 34 1.33 -13.18 5.15
CA CYS A 34 2.06 -13.22 3.88
C CYS A 34 2.18 -11.83 3.24
N ILE A 35 1.11 -11.05 3.24
CA ILE A 35 1.11 -9.66 2.77
C ILE A 35 2.07 -8.82 3.59
N ALA A 36 2.05 -8.90 4.92
CA ALA A 36 2.93 -8.13 5.80
C ALA A 36 4.41 -8.44 5.53
N ILE A 37 4.76 -9.70 5.30
CA ILE A 37 6.13 -10.11 4.93
C ILE A 37 6.54 -9.46 3.61
N GLY A 38 5.70 -9.56 2.57
CA GLY A 38 5.95 -8.93 1.27
C GLY A 38 6.12 -7.42 1.36
N TYR A 39 5.24 -6.75 2.11
CA TYR A 39 5.34 -5.30 2.35
C TYR A 39 6.62 -4.90 3.08
N ALA A 40 7.03 -5.65 4.09
CA ALA A 40 8.27 -5.36 4.81
C ALA A 40 9.49 -5.39 3.88
N VAL A 41 9.52 -6.29 2.90
CA VAL A 41 10.57 -6.32 1.87
C VAL A 41 10.50 -5.08 0.97
N ILE A 42 9.30 -4.73 0.46
CA ILE A 42 9.12 -3.55 -0.39
C ILE A 42 9.52 -2.26 0.34
N VAL A 43 9.09 -2.09 1.60
CA VAL A 43 9.48 -0.93 2.42
C VAL A 43 10.99 -0.89 2.64
N SER A 44 11.66 -2.04 2.69
CA SER A 44 13.12 -2.12 2.80
C SER A 44 13.83 -1.61 1.54
N TYR A 45 13.26 -1.88 0.36
CA TYR A 45 13.75 -1.29 -0.89
C TYR A 45 13.58 0.25 -0.91
N VAL A 46 12.44 0.74 -0.45
CA VAL A 46 12.17 2.18 -0.34
C VAL A 46 13.14 2.83 0.66
N LEU A 47 13.40 2.18 1.80
CA LEU A 47 14.36 2.66 2.79
C LEU A 47 15.78 2.74 2.21
N LYS A 48 16.18 1.74 1.43
CA LYS A 48 17.47 1.76 0.72
C LYS A 48 17.54 2.93 -0.26
N ALA A 49 16.50 3.13 -1.07
CA ALA A 49 16.40 4.24 -2.00
C ALA A 49 16.51 5.60 -1.28
N LEU A 50 15.82 5.74 -0.14
CA LEU A 50 15.90 6.94 0.69
C LEU A 50 17.33 7.19 1.18
N VAL A 51 18.00 6.16 1.71
CA VAL A 51 19.40 6.28 2.18
C VAL A 51 20.32 6.69 1.03
N ASP A 52 20.20 6.05 -0.13
CA ASP A 52 21.05 6.36 -1.29
C ASP A 52 20.76 7.75 -1.87
N SER A 53 19.51 8.21 -1.78
CA SER A 53 19.14 9.58 -2.16
C SER A 53 19.79 10.60 -1.22
N VAL A 54 19.68 10.42 0.10
CA VAL A 54 20.23 11.33 1.10
C VAL A 54 21.77 11.35 1.08
N THR A 55 22.39 10.22 0.83
CA THR A 55 23.87 10.11 0.73
C THR A 55 24.41 10.57 -0.61
N GLY A 56 23.55 10.89 -1.59
CA GLY A 56 23.95 11.27 -2.93
C GLY A 56 24.43 10.12 -3.81
N THR A 57 24.37 8.86 -3.33
CA THR A 57 24.80 7.67 -4.08
C THR A 57 24.03 7.53 -5.38
N LEU A 58 22.73 7.85 -5.38
CA LEU A 58 21.87 7.80 -6.58
C LEU A 58 22.30 8.78 -7.69
N MET A 59 23.03 9.83 -7.35
CA MET A 59 23.56 10.77 -8.35
C MET A 59 24.77 10.21 -9.11
N THR A 60 25.37 9.13 -8.60
CA THR A 60 26.60 8.54 -9.14
C THR A 60 26.40 7.18 -9.81
N VAL A 61 25.23 6.56 -9.63
CA VAL A 61 24.89 5.24 -10.19
C VAL A 61 23.88 5.38 -11.33
N ASP A 62 23.88 4.40 -12.22
CA ASP A 62 22.85 4.28 -13.23
C ASP A 62 21.54 3.83 -12.56
N THR A 63 20.58 4.74 -12.45
CA THR A 63 19.29 4.52 -11.79
C THR A 63 18.46 3.43 -12.49
N SER A 64 18.66 3.21 -13.79
CA SER A 64 17.93 2.19 -14.57
C SER A 64 18.30 0.77 -14.13
N SER A 65 19.53 0.54 -13.71
CA SER A 65 20.05 -0.76 -13.25
C SER A 65 20.10 -0.87 -11.72
N TRP A 66 20.00 0.25 -11.00
CA TRP A 66 20.15 0.30 -9.54
C TRP A 66 19.25 -0.68 -8.79
N PHE A 67 17.94 -0.66 -9.10
CA PHE A 67 16.98 -1.54 -8.43
C PHE A 67 17.30 -3.01 -8.69
N GLN A 68 17.58 -3.37 -9.94
CA GLN A 68 17.91 -4.74 -10.31
C GLN A 68 19.22 -5.20 -9.64
N ALA A 69 20.25 -4.36 -9.67
CA ALA A 69 21.54 -4.66 -9.03
C ALA A 69 21.41 -4.88 -7.51
N PHE A 70 20.52 -4.11 -6.86
CA PHE A 70 20.26 -4.28 -5.43
C PHE A 70 19.38 -5.49 -5.13
N SER A 71 18.28 -5.68 -5.88
CA SER A 71 17.30 -6.73 -5.61
C SER A 71 17.81 -8.14 -5.91
N THR A 72 18.76 -8.28 -6.84
CA THR A 72 19.37 -9.58 -7.20
C THR A 72 20.58 -9.95 -6.35
N LYS A 73 21.14 -9.00 -5.59
CA LYS A 73 22.31 -9.27 -4.76
C LYS A 73 21.89 -9.94 -3.45
N ASP A 74 22.45 -11.11 -3.19
CA ASP A 74 22.17 -11.88 -1.97
C ASP A 74 22.38 -11.04 -0.69
N PHE A 75 21.43 -11.17 0.22
CA PHE A 75 21.43 -10.52 1.53
C PHE A 75 21.49 -8.97 1.53
N SER A 76 21.48 -8.31 0.39
CA SER A 76 21.56 -6.85 0.30
C SER A 76 20.41 -6.12 1.01
N VAL A 77 19.22 -6.70 1.00
CA VAL A 77 18.00 -6.14 1.61
C VAL A 77 17.97 -6.34 3.13
N VAL A 78 18.69 -7.33 3.67
CA VAL A 78 18.58 -7.77 5.06
C VAL A 78 18.82 -6.64 6.09
N PRO A 79 19.85 -5.79 5.97
CA PRO A 79 20.06 -4.71 6.94
C PRO A 79 18.88 -3.75 7.01
N TYR A 80 18.33 -3.37 5.86
CA TYR A 80 17.17 -2.49 5.75
C TYR A 80 15.90 -3.16 6.26
N HIS A 81 15.75 -4.46 5.98
CA HIS A 81 14.63 -5.26 6.46
C HIS A 81 14.62 -5.35 8.00
N ILE A 82 15.76 -5.56 8.63
CA ILE A 82 15.90 -5.56 10.10
C ILE A 82 15.45 -4.20 10.66
N ILE A 83 15.89 -3.09 10.07
CA ILE A 83 15.49 -1.74 10.52
C ILE A 83 13.98 -1.56 10.43
N VAL A 84 13.37 -1.95 9.30
CA VAL A 84 11.92 -1.86 9.09
C VAL A 84 11.16 -2.71 10.10
N VAL A 85 11.56 -3.96 10.29
CA VAL A 85 10.90 -4.88 11.23
C VAL A 85 11.03 -4.38 12.66
N VAL A 86 12.22 -3.99 13.09
CA VAL A 86 12.45 -3.45 14.44
C VAL A 86 11.64 -2.17 14.67
N GLY A 87 11.65 -1.23 13.72
CA GLY A 87 10.86 0.00 13.80
C GLY A 87 9.36 -0.28 13.91
N THR A 88 8.85 -1.22 13.11
CA THR A 88 7.46 -1.66 13.18
C THR A 88 7.11 -2.29 14.54
N LEU A 89 7.95 -3.19 15.03
CA LEU A 89 7.76 -3.83 16.33
C LEU A 89 7.76 -2.81 17.47
N LEU A 90 8.67 -1.86 17.46
CA LEU A 90 8.71 -0.78 18.46
C LEU A 90 7.42 0.05 18.45
N THR A 91 6.90 0.39 17.26
CA THR A 91 5.63 1.12 17.14
C THR A 91 4.47 0.30 17.69
N LEU A 92 4.43 -1.01 17.42
CA LEU A 92 3.40 -1.92 17.90
C LEU A 92 3.45 -2.16 19.41
N LEU A 93 4.65 -2.23 20.00
CA LEU A 93 4.82 -2.39 21.44
C LEU A 93 4.22 -1.23 22.25
N LEU A 94 4.18 -0.04 21.66
CA LEU A 94 3.58 1.15 22.29
C LEU A 94 2.05 1.19 22.17
N GLY A 95 1.45 0.21 21.46
CA GLY A 95 0.01 0.01 21.37
C GLY A 95 -0.74 0.93 20.40
N ALA A 96 -2.08 0.85 20.42
CA ALA A 96 -2.95 1.54 19.47
C ALA A 96 -2.76 3.08 19.46
N ASN A 97 -2.53 3.69 20.61
CA ASN A 97 -2.29 5.14 20.71
C ASN A 97 -1.04 5.60 19.98
N SER A 98 0.00 4.76 19.92
CA SER A 98 1.21 5.07 19.16
C SER A 98 0.95 5.02 17.65
N ILE A 99 0.22 4.02 17.20
CA ILE A 99 -0.20 3.89 15.80
C ILE A 99 -1.00 5.12 15.37
N GLU A 100 -1.96 5.54 16.20
CA GLU A 100 -2.77 6.73 15.94
C GLU A 100 -1.93 8.01 15.84
N LYS A 101 -1.03 8.24 16.79
CA LYS A 101 -0.14 9.41 16.79
C LYS A 101 0.77 9.43 15.56
N THR A 102 1.33 8.29 15.21
CA THR A 102 2.19 8.15 14.03
C THR A 102 1.39 8.47 12.75
N ASN A 103 0.20 7.93 12.61
CA ASN A 103 -0.65 8.18 11.44
C ASN A 103 -1.10 9.64 11.35
N LYS A 104 -1.39 10.31 12.46
CA LYS A 104 -1.73 11.75 12.48
C LYS A 104 -0.63 12.64 11.88
N VAL A 105 0.63 12.22 11.95
CA VAL A 105 1.76 12.95 11.35
C VAL A 105 2.03 12.44 9.93
N MET A 106 2.03 11.14 9.72
CA MET A 106 2.40 10.54 8.44
C MET A 106 1.39 10.85 7.33
N MET A 107 0.09 10.85 7.63
CA MET A 107 -0.94 11.08 6.60
C MET A 107 -0.90 12.49 6.00
N PRO A 108 -0.88 13.58 6.78
CA PRO A 108 -0.70 14.92 6.20
C PRO A 108 0.62 15.06 5.44
N LEU A 109 1.72 14.51 5.98
CA LEU A 109 3.02 14.54 5.33
C LEU A 109 3.00 13.83 3.97
N PHE A 110 2.34 12.68 3.88
CA PHE A 110 2.12 11.95 2.64
C PHE A 110 1.45 12.84 1.59
N PHE A 111 0.32 13.47 1.92
CA PHE A 111 -0.39 14.34 0.97
C PHE A 111 0.44 15.56 0.56
N ILE A 112 1.19 16.15 1.48
CA ILE A 112 2.07 17.30 1.16
C ILE A 112 3.16 16.87 0.19
N ILE A 113 3.84 15.74 0.45
CA ILE A 113 4.90 15.21 -0.43
C ILE A 113 4.33 14.92 -1.81
N PHE A 114 3.21 14.23 -1.91
CA PHE A 114 2.59 13.91 -3.19
C PHE A 114 2.11 15.17 -3.95
N LEU A 115 1.62 16.17 -3.24
CA LEU A 115 1.25 17.45 -3.86
C LEU A 115 2.48 18.16 -4.45
N VAL A 116 3.58 18.22 -3.72
CA VAL A 116 4.84 18.79 -4.20
C VAL A 116 5.35 18.01 -5.42
N LEU A 117 5.31 16.67 -5.36
CA LEU A 117 5.68 15.81 -6.49
C LEU A 117 4.75 16.00 -7.69
N ALA A 118 3.44 16.14 -7.49
CA ALA A 118 2.49 16.40 -8.57
C ALA A 118 2.81 17.70 -9.31
N VAL A 119 3.11 18.77 -8.58
CA VAL A 119 3.53 20.05 -9.17
C VAL A 119 4.86 19.88 -9.93
N ARG A 120 5.81 19.18 -9.33
CA ARG A 120 7.13 18.94 -9.97
C ARG A 120 6.98 18.13 -11.26
N VAL A 121 6.21 17.07 -11.23
CA VAL A 121 5.97 16.20 -12.39
C VAL A 121 5.20 16.93 -13.48
N ALA A 122 4.22 17.76 -13.13
CA ALA A 122 3.48 18.56 -14.11
C ALA A 122 4.35 19.51 -14.93
N LEU A 123 5.51 19.91 -14.39
CA LEU A 123 6.49 20.76 -15.04
C LEU A 123 7.52 19.99 -15.88
N LEU A 124 7.49 18.63 -15.86
CA LEU A 124 8.42 17.82 -16.64
C LEU A 124 8.04 17.80 -18.13
N PRO A 125 9.03 17.80 -19.03
CA PRO A 125 8.81 17.57 -20.46
C PRO A 125 8.16 16.19 -20.67
N GLY A 126 7.10 16.12 -21.47
CA GLY A 126 6.40 14.86 -21.75
C GLY A 126 5.29 14.50 -20.77
N ALA A 127 5.18 15.14 -19.61
CA ALA A 127 4.13 14.87 -18.62
C ALA A 127 2.71 15.02 -19.19
N ALA A 128 2.51 15.95 -20.12
CA ALA A 128 1.22 16.19 -20.79
C ALA A 128 0.69 14.94 -21.50
N VAL A 129 1.57 14.10 -22.06
CA VAL A 129 1.19 12.82 -22.70
C VAL A 129 0.64 11.85 -21.66
N GLY A 130 1.29 11.76 -20.50
CA GLY A 130 0.84 10.92 -19.38
C GLY A 130 -0.51 11.38 -18.81
N TYR A 131 -0.71 12.68 -18.63
CA TYR A 131 -2.02 13.22 -18.23
C TYR A 131 -3.11 12.94 -19.26
N ARG A 132 -2.80 13.11 -20.55
CA ARG A 132 -3.74 12.77 -21.62
C ARG A 132 -4.10 11.28 -21.61
N PHE A 133 -3.11 10.40 -21.46
CA PHE A 133 -3.34 8.96 -21.34
C PHE A 133 -4.27 8.62 -20.18
N MET A 134 -4.01 9.18 -19.00
CA MET A 134 -4.80 8.92 -17.78
C MET A 134 -6.23 9.46 -17.87
N LEU A 135 -6.41 10.64 -18.47
CA LEU A 135 -7.71 11.32 -18.53
C LEU A 135 -8.52 10.97 -19.77
N THR A 136 -7.95 10.22 -20.72
CA THR A 136 -8.69 9.78 -21.92
C THR A 136 -9.55 8.56 -21.56
N PRO A 137 -10.88 8.66 -21.56
CA PRO A 137 -11.73 7.55 -21.18
C PRO A 137 -11.77 6.47 -22.28
N HIS A 138 -11.56 5.24 -21.86
CA HIS A 138 -11.64 4.05 -22.72
C HIS A 138 -12.93 3.28 -22.41
N TRP A 139 -14.07 3.79 -22.88
CA TRP A 139 -15.40 3.23 -22.58
C TRP A 139 -15.56 1.78 -22.99
N ASP A 140 -14.84 1.33 -24.03
CA ASP A 140 -14.88 -0.06 -24.48
C ASP A 140 -14.28 -1.03 -23.46
N ALA A 141 -13.34 -0.58 -22.64
CA ALA A 141 -12.76 -1.37 -21.56
C ALA A 141 -13.80 -1.78 -20.51
N LEU A 142 -14.86 -1.00 -20.33
CA LEU A 142 -15.94 -1.33 -19.38
C LEU A 142 -16.77 -2.56 -19.82
N LYS A 143 -16.66 -2.99 -21.07
CA LYS A 143 -17.30 -4.20 -21.57
C LYS A 143 -16.52 -5.47 -21.23
N ASP A 144 -15.24 -5.34 -20.86
CA ASP A 144 -14.40 -6.49 -20.49
C ASP A 144 -14.60 -6.83 -19.00
N PRO A 145 -15.12 -8.03 -18.67
CA PRO A 145 -15.29 -8.47 -17.28
C PRO A 145 -13.98 -8.47 -16.48
N LYS A 146 -12.83 -8.64 -17.13
CA LYS A 146 -11.52 -8.64 -16.47
C LYS A 146 -11.22 -7.30 -15.82
N VAL A 147 -11.63 -6.19 -16.43
CA VAL A 147 -11.47 -4.84 -15.88
C VAL A 147 -12.19 -4.72 -14.54
N TRP A 148 -13.44 -5.21 -14.49
CA TRP A 148 -14.24 -5.19 -13.26
C TRP A 148 -13.67 -6.09 -12.17
N ILE A 149 -13.22 -7.30 -12.53
CA ILE A 149 -12.58 -8.23 -11.60
C ILE A 149 -11.30 -7.61 -11.02
N SER A 150 -10.46 -7.00 -11.87
CA SER A 150 -9.24 -6.34 -11.44
C SER A 150 -9.53 -5.13 -10.54
N ALA A 151 -10.52 -4.29 -10.91
CA ALA A 151 -10.92 -3.14 -10.11
C ALA A 151 -11.47 -3.56 -8.73
N MET A 152 -12.31 -4.60 -8.68
CA MET A 152 -12.80 -5.16 -7.41
C MET A 152 -11.66 -5.74 -6.57
N GLY A 153 -10.74 -6.47 -7.19
CA GLY A 153 -9.57 -7.02 -6.51
C GLY A 153 -8.71 -5.93 -5.89
N GLN A 154 -8.46 -4.85 -6.64
CA GLN A 154 -7.72 -3.70 -6.15
C GLN A 154 -8.46 -2.98 -5.01
N ALA A 155 -9.76 -2.75 -5.12
CA ALA A 155 -10.55 -2.13 -4.07
C ALA A 155 -10.54 -2.96 -2.78
N PHE A 156 -10.71 -4.27 -2.87
CA PHE A 156 -10.66 -5.17 -1.71
C PHE A 156 -9.27 -5.20 -1.06
N PHE A 157 -8.22 -5.14 -1.88
CA PHE A 157 -6.85 -5.10 -1.40
C PHE A 157 -6.55 -3.77 -0.70
N SER A 158 -6.83 -2.63 -1.34
CA SER A 158 -6.56 -1.28 -0.83
C SER A 158 -7.31 -1.00 0.48
N LEU A 159 -8.59 -1.35 0.54
CA LEU A 159 -9.42 -1.21 1.75
C LEU A 159 -9.19 -2.31 2.79
N SER A 160 -8.24 -3.23 2.57
CA SER A 160 -7.94 -4.35 3.48
C SER A 160 -9.13 -5.24 3.83
N VAL A 161 -10.13 -5.32 2.95
CA VAL A 161 -11.36 -6.10 3.18
C VAL A 161 -11.08 -7.60 3.11
N THR A 162 -10.12 -8.02 2.29
CA THR A 162 -9.78 -9.44 2.08
C THR A 162 -8.92 -10.05 3.19
N GLY A 163 -8.31 -9.22 4.04
CA GLY A 163 -7.42 -9.67 5.10
C GLY A 163 -8.03 -9.60 6.50
N SER A 164 -7.22 -9.93 7.50
CA SER A 164 -7.60 -9.80 8.91
C SER A 164 -7.49 -8.37 9.45
N GLY A 165 -6.96 -7.43 8.66
CA GLY A 165 -6.67 -6.05 9.07
C GLY A 165 -7.91 -5.32 9.59
N MET A 166 -8.99 -5.29 8.82
CA MET A 166 -10.23 -4.63 9.24
C MET A 166 -10.85 -5.24 10.50
N ILE A 167 -10.72 -6.56 10.69
CA ILE A 167 -11.19 -7.25 11.91
C ILE A 167 -10.34 -6.83 13.12
N ALA A 168 -9.03 -6.69 12.92
CA ALA A 168 -8.13 -6.24 13.98
C ALA A 168 -8.40 -4.78 14.36
N TYR A 169 -8.51 -3.87 13.39
CA TYR A 169 -8.85 -2.46 13.64
C TYR A 169 -10.23 -2.31 14.26
N GLY A 170 -11.24 -3.04 13.78
CA GLY A 170 -12.58 -3.03 14.36
C GLY A 170 -12.62 -3.48 15.83
N ALA A 171 -11.65 -4.26 16.30
CA ALA A 171 -11.53 -4.64 17.69
C ALA A 171 -11.07 -3.49 18.61
N TYR A 172 -10.49 -2.43 18.06
CA TYR A 172 -10.05 -1.24 18.78
C TYR A 172 -11.07 -0.10 18.76
N LEU A 173 -12.12 -0.20 17.93
CA LEU A 173 -13.17 0.81 17.86
C LEU A 173 -14.00 0.83 19.15
N SER A 174 -14.39 2.02 19.59
CA SER A 174 -15.34 2.20 20.67
C SER A 174 -16.74 1.75 20.25
N LYS A 175 -17.62 1.46 21.20
CA LYS A 175 -19.00 1.04 20.90
C LYS A 175 -19.86 2.19 20.37
N GLU A 176 -19.45 3.42 20.61
CA GLU A 176 -20.12 4.65 20.22
C GLU A 176 -19.73 5.11 18.80
N GLU A 177 -18.72 4.47 18.19
CA GLU A 177 -18.23 4.86 16.86
C GLU A 177 -19.25 4.61 15.75
N ASP A 178 -19.44 5.60 14.88
CA ASP A 178 -20.20 5.46 13.65
C ASP A 178 -19.40 4.69 12.60
N VAL A 179 -19.54 3.36 12.62
CA VAL A 179 -18.84 2.45 11.69
C VAL A 179 -19.14 2.78 10.23
N VAL A 180 -20.37 3.23 9.91
CA VAL A 180 -20.77 3.55 8.54
C VAL A 180 -20.09 4.84 8.08
N GLY A 181 -20.05 5.85 8.93
CA GLY A 181 -19.34 7.09 8.67
C GLY A 181 -17.85 6.87 8.47
N VAL A 182 -17.23 6.10 9.36
CA VAL A 182 -15.81 5.73 9.28
C VAL A 182 -15.53 5.00 7.95
N ALA A 183 -16.34 4.00 7.58
CA ALA A 183 -16.14 3.25 6.34
C ALA A 183 -16.24 4.15 5.10
N ARG A 184 -17.21 5.09 5.06
CA ARG A 184 -17.35 6.06 3.96
C ARG A 184 -16.13 6.98 3.83
N HIS A 185 -15.67 7.54 4.95
CA HIS A 185 -14.49 8.40 4.95
C HIS A 185 -13.23 7.63 4.53
N THR A 186 -13.06 6.40 5.03
CA THR A 186 -11.93 5.55 4.62
C THR A 186 -11.94 5.31 3.11
N ALA A 187 -13.06 4.91 2.53
CA ALA A 187 -13.16 4.68 1.10
C ALA A 187 -12.92 5.97 0.28
N LEU A 188 -13.42 7.11 0.76
CA LEU A 188 -13.21 8.40 0.10
C LEU A 188 -11.72 8.80 0.10
N PHE A 189 -11.07 8.76 1.26
CA PHE A 189 -9.66 9.13 1.38
C PHE A 189 -8.74 8.15 0.65
N ASP A 190 -9.04 6.86 0.65
CA ASP A 190 -8.32 5.85 -0.13
C ASP A 190 -8.39 6.17 -1.63
N THR A 191 -9.59 6.49 -2.13
CA THR A 191 -9.79 6.90 -3.53
C THR A 191 -9.03 8.19 -3.87
N ILE A 192 -9.09 9.20 -3.01
CA ILE A 192 -8.35 10.46 -3.21
C ILE A 192 -6.84 10.20 -3.23
N ALA A 193 -6.32 9.39 -2.31
CA ALA A 193 -4.91 9.05 -2.25
C ALA A 193 -4.46 8.32 -3.52
N ALA A 194 -5.26 7.37 -4.02
CA ALA A 194 -4.98 6.66 -5.25
C ALA A 194 -4.97 7.58 -6.47
N LEU A 195 -5.90 8.52 -6.56
CA LEU A 195 -5.94 9.53 -7.64
C LEU A 195 -4.73 10.45 -7.59
N VAL A 196 -4.37 10.96 -6.41
CA VAL A 196 -3.19 11.81 -6.22
C VAL A 196 -1.92 11.06 -6.59
N ALA A 197 -1.77 9.81 -6.17
CA ALA A 197 -0.63 8.97 -6.55
C ALA A 197 -0.57 8.75 -8.07
N SER A 198 -1.70 8.49 -8.71
CA SER A 198 -1.78 8.31 -10.17
C SER A 198 -1.40 9.58 -10.93
N LEU A 199 -1.78 10.76 -10.42
CA LEU A 199 -1.40 12.07 -11.00
C LEU A 199 0.11 12.33 -10.95
N VAL A 200 0.84 11.64 -10.10
CA VAL A 200 2.30 11.73 -10.02
C VAL A 200 2.95 10.63 -10.85
N ILE A 201 2.59 9.38 -10.61
CA ILE A 201 3.31 8.21 -11.14
C ILE A 201 3.14 8.09 -12.66
N ILE A 202 1.90 8.18 -13.17
CA ILE A 202 1.64 7.96 -14.59
C ILE A 202 2.34 9.00 -15.48
N PRO A 203 2.19 10.33 -15.25
CA PRO A 203 2.88 11.31 -16.06
C PRO A 203 4.41 11.26 -15.90
N ALA A 204 4.91 10.89 -14.71
CA ALA A 204 6.34 10.70 -14.52
C ALA A 204 6.88 9.54 -15.38
N CYS A 205 6.19 8.40 -15.43
CA CYS A 205 6.57 7.29 -16.32
C CYS A 205 6.67 7.74 -17.78
N PHE A 206 5.69 8.48 -18.28
CA PHE A 206 5.73 9.02 -19.64
C PHE A 206 6.87 10.01 -19.86
N SER A 207 7.16 10.88 -18.87
CA SER A 207 8.27 11.84 -18.97
C SER A 207 9.64 11.16 -19.04
N TYR A 208 9.80 10.02 -18.37
CA TYR A 208 11.05 9.26 -18.36
C TYR A 208 11.07 8.10 -19.37
N GLY A 209 10.04 7.95 -20.21
CA GLY A 209 9.96 6.87 -21.20
C GLY A 209 9.83 5.46 -20.59
N LEU A 210 9.27 5.36 -19.40
CA LEU A 210 9.07 4.09 -18.68
C LEU A 210 7.72 3.47 -19.01
N ASP A 211 7.66 2.14 -19.05
CA ASP A 211 6.40 1.42 -19.19
C ASP A 211 5.60 1.46 -17.90
N VAL A 212 4.39 2.04 -17.94
CA VAL A 212 3.48 2.11 -16.80
C VAL A 212 3.02 0.73 -16.29
N GLY A 213 3.15 -0.31 -17.11
CA GLY A 213 2.79 -1.69 -16.78
C GLY A 213 3.93 -2.54 -16.23
N ALA A 214 5.16 -2.03 -16.14
CA ALA A 214 6.34 -2.81 -15.78
C ALA A 214 6.47 -3.14 -14.27
N GLY A 215 5.47 -2.85 -13.46
CA GLY A 215 5.43 -3.20 -12.04
C GLY A 215 6.30 -2.29 -11.14
N PRO A 216 7.00 -2.83 -10.13
CA PRO A 216 7.74 -2.03 -9.13
C PRO A 216 8.91 -1.22 -9.69
N GLY A 217 9.48 -1.63 -10.83
CA GLY A 217 10.61 -0.97 -11.47
C GLY A 217 10.36 0.52 -11.73
N PRO A 218 9.31 0.88 -12.52
CA PRO A 218 8.99 2.27 -12.81
C PRO A 218 8.80 3.13 -11.56
N VAL A 219 8.16 2.59 -10.53
CA VAL A 219 7.95 3.29 -9.26
C VAL A 219 9.28 3.66 -8.61
N SER A 220 10.26 2.76 -8.65
CA SER A 220 11.60 3.01 -8.11
C SER A 220 12.36 4.09 -8.87
N TYR A 221 12.16 4.19 -10.19
CA TYR A 221 12.84 5.18 -11.04
C TYR A 221 12.20 6.57 -11.00
N THR A 222 10.88 6.64 -10.82
CA THR A 222 10.15 7.92 -10.85
C THR A 222 10.18 8.66 -9.52
N HIS A 223 10.50 7.99 -8.42
CA HIS A 223 10.60 8.60 -7.09
C HIS A 223 12.04 9.01 -6.72
N LEU A 224 13.00 8.79 -7.59
CA LEU A 224 14.40 9.17 -7.46
C LEU A 224 14.74 10.34 -8.38
#